data_3c8ed31d6993017658db75a18000de49
#
_entry.id   3c8ed31d6993017658db75a18000de49
#
_cell.length_a   1.000
_cell.length_b   1.000
_cell.length_c   1.000
_cell.angle_alpha   90.00
_cell.angle_beta   90.00
_cell.angle_gamma   90.00
#
_symmetry.space_group_name_H-M   'P 1'
#
loop_
_entity.id
_entity.type
_entity.pdbx_description
1 polymer ?
#
loop_
_entity_poly.entity_id
_entity_poly.type
_entity_poly.pdbx_seq_one_letter_code
_entity_poly.pdbx_strand_id
1 'polypeptide(L)'
;TSNPAKNENELVTYHEVGHAFLVSLFDTMFDLRKVTINENKNGAGGYTLFTPKEQFQKYATKRFILANLMIAMGGRAAEVYLYRKKYSTNKTDLHIFEGFTDLDITTGATNDIKQANELARKYITEYGFGENLCYIEANEGNENPFFPNDMYKNKNSVSDGTNCNIEKQTEYLVNFAYEKALQIINDNSEVFEKIVTLLMEKQVVSGIEVKNIKNS
;
A
#
# COMPACT_ATOMS: atom_id res chain seq x y z
N THR A 1 1.47 3.07 -32.50
CA THR A 1 2.57 3.69 -31.76
C THR A 1 1.97 4.46 -30.58
N SER A 2 1.91 3.79 -29.40
CA SER A 2 1.45 4.41 -28.17
C SER A 2 2.45 5.49 -27.74
N ASN A 3 1.94 6.67 -27.38
CA ASN A 3 2.76 7.76 -26.86
C ASN A 3 3.23 7.38 -25.44
N PRO A 4 4.55 7.26 -25.17
CA PRO A 4 5.07 6.83 -23.87
C PRO A 4 4.54 7.66 -22.70
N ALA A 5 4.47 8.99 -22.85
CA ALA A 5 3.97 9.89 -21.81
C ALA A 5 2.48 9.64 -21.45
N LYS A 6 1.67 9.17 -22.40
CA LYS A 6 0.26 8.83 -22.13
C LYS A 6 0.12 7.56 -21.30
N ASN A 7 1.03 6.60 -21.48
CA ASN A 7 1.05 5.37 -20.72
C ASN A 7 1.52 5.60 -19.27
N GLU A 8 2.49 6.49 -19.07
CA GLU A 8 2.96 6.85 -17.72
C GLU A 8 1.87 7.54 -16.90
N ASN A 9 1.19 8.53 -17.47
CA ASN A 9 0.08 9.22 -16.78
C ASN A 9 -1.07 8.28 -16.44
N GLU A 10 -1.37 7.32 -17.30
CA GLU A 10 -2.39 6.32 -17.03
C GLU A 10 -2.00 5.42 -15.86
N LEU A 11 -0.77 4.89 -15.84
CA LEU A 11 -0.27 4.06 -14.76
C LEU A 11 -0.31 4.80 -13.42
N VAL A 12 0.19 6.03 -13.38
CA VAL A 12 0.15 6.88 -12.17
C VAL A 12 -1.28 7.14 -11.73
N THR A 13 -2.20 7.37 -12.67
CA THR A 13 -3.62 7.58 -12.34
C THR A 13 -4.22 6.37 -11.64
N TYR A 14 -4.05 5.16 -12.21
CA TYR A 14 -4.57 3.94 -11.59
C TYR A 14 -3.95 3.70 -10.22
N HIS A 15 -2.64 3.89 -10.09
CA HIS A 15 -1.92 3.74 -8.82
C HIS A 15 -2.50 4.66 -7.72
N GLU A 16 -2.61 5.94 -7.99
CA GLU A 16 -3.11 6.92 -7.02
C GLU A 16 -4.61 6.72 -6.72
N VAL A 17 -5.41 6.37 -7.72
CA VAL A 17 -6.81 6.01 -7.49
C VAL A 17 -6.93 4.74 -6.67
N GLY A 18 -5.99 3.80 -6.79
CA GLY A 18 -5.93 2.62 -5.92
C GLY A 18 -5.88 2.98 -4.44
N HIS A 19 -4.98 3.90 -4.08
CA HIS A 19 -4.92 4.42 -2.71
C HIS A 19 -6.18 5.20 -2.33
N ALA A 20 -6.58 6.16 -3.15
CA ALA A 20 -7.71 7.06 -2.87
C ALA A 20 -9.03 6.30 -2.73
N PHE A 21 -9.27 5.30 -3.55
CA PHE A 21 -10.47 4.47 -3.51
C PHE A 21 -10.58 3.72 -2.19
N LEU A 22 -9.50 3.04 -1.76
CA LEU A 22 -9.49 2.34 -0.49
C LEU A 22 -9.65 3.30 0.70
N VAL A 23 -8.98 4.45 0.69
CA VAL A 23 -9.20 5.50 1.70
C VAL A 23 -10.68 5.88 1.78
N SER A 24 -11.34 6.06 0.63
CA SER A 24 -12.75 6.44 0.57
C SER A 24 -13.71 5.39 1.14
N LEU A 25 -13.33 4.11 1.09
CA LEU A 25 -14.09 3.02 1.70
C LEU A 25 -13.93 2.97 3.22
N PHE A 26 -12.80 3.42 3.74
CA PHE A 26 -12.51 3.52 5.16
C PHE A 26 -12.82 4.91 5.73
N ASP A 27 -13.88 5.56 5.26
CA ASP A 27 -14.27 6.93 5.59
C ASP A 27 -14.66 7.15 7.07
N THR A 28 -14.87 6.07 7.82
CA THR A 28 -15.00 6.13 9.29
C THR A 28 -13.67 6.33 10.01
N MET A 29 -12.55 6.03 9.35
CA MET A 29 -11.19 6.05 9.93
C MET A 29 -10.30 7.13 9.31
N PHE A 30 -10.54 7.49 8.04
CA PHE A 30 -9.71 8.42 7.28
C PHE A 30 -10.54 9.48 6.58
N ASP A 31 -9.93 10.64 6.37
CA ASP A 31 -10.44 11.72 5.54
C ASP A 31 -9.56 11.83 4.29
N LEU A 32 -10.11 11.46 3.13
CA LEU A 32 -9.47 11.71 1.85
C LEU A 32 -9.53 13.22 1.56
N ARG A 33 -8.38 13.84 1.34
CA ARG A 33 -8.27 15.28 1.05
C ARG A 33 -8.26 15.54 -0.45
N LYS A 34 -7.31 14.93 -1.14
CA LYS A 34 -7.18 15.02 -2.60
C LYS A 34 -6.35 13.89 -3.17
N VAL A 35 -6.52 13.67 -4.46
CA VAL A 35 -5.65 12.83 -5.28
C VAL A 35 -5.21 13.64 -6.50
N THR A 36 -3.96 13.49 -6.92
CA THR A 36 -3.39 14.23 -8.05
C THR A 36 -2.36 13.40 -8.79
N ILE A 37 -2.27 13.62 -10.08
CA ILE A 37 -1.23 13.05 -10.96
C ILE A 37 -0.22 14.12 -11.41
N ASN A 38 -0.31 15.33 -10.88
CA ASN A 38 0.69 16.36 -11.14
C ASN A 38 1.96 16.05 -10.34
N GLU A 39 3.10 16.10 -11.03
CA GLU A 39 4.40 15.93 -10.38
C GLU A 39 4.55 16.91 -9.20
N ASN A 40 5.03 16.38 -8.10
CA ASN A 40 5.43 17.22 -6.98
C ASN A 40 6.88 17.71 -7.18
N LYS A 41 7.31 18.67 -6.33
CA LYS A 41 8.67 19.25 -6.37
C LYS A 41 9.79 18.19 -6.16
N ASN A 42 9.44 16.98 -5.72
CA ASN A 42 10.37 15.88 -5.46
C ASN A 42 10.39 14.85 -6.61
N GLY A 43 9.73 15.12 -7.74
CA GLY A 43 9.71 14.25 -8.92
C GLY A 43 8.79 13.02 -8.80
N ALA A 44 7.94 12.94 -7.77
CA ALA A 44 6.90 11.91 -7.73
C ALA A 44 5.78 12.28 -8.71
N GLY A 45 5.43 11.35 -9.58
CA GLY A 45 4.47 11.55 -10.66
C GLY A 45 3.00 11.67 -10.22
N GLY A 46 2.72 11.65 -8.92
CA GLY A 46 1.40 11.79 -8.33
C GLY A 46 1.45 11.59 -6.82
N TYR A 47 0.34 11.85 -6.15
CA TYR A 47 0.15 11.48 -4.74
C TYR A 47 -1.31 11.53 -4.31
N THR A 48 -1.62 10.72 -3.30
CA THR A 48 -2.90 10.69 -2.60
C THR A 48 -2.72 11.26 -1.19
N LEU A 49 -3.41 12.36 -0.89
CA LEU A 49 -3.37 13.01 0.42
C LEU A 49 -4.59 12.63 1.25
N PHE A 50 -4.36 12.01 2.38
CA PHE A 50 -5.39 11.66 3.36
C PHE A 50 -4.85 11.81 4.79
N THR A 51 -5.75 11.92 5.75
CA THR A 51 -5.41 12.06 7.16
C THR A 51 -6.25 11.10 8.01
N PRO A 52 -5.68 10.51 9.07
CA PRO A 52 -6.47 9.76 10.03
C PRO A 52 -7.42 10.70 10.78
N LYS A 53 -8.60 10.20 11.15
CA LYS A 53 -9.50 10.93 12.04
C LYS A 53 -8.93 11.01 13.44
N GLU A 54 -9.26 12.08 14.16
CA GLU A 54 -8.68 12.43 15.47
C GLU A 54 -8.69 11.27 16.48
N GLN A 55 -9.78 10.51 16.51
CA GLN A 55 -9.94 9.36 17.41
C GLN A 55 -8.89 8.25 17.22
N PHE A 56 -8.25 8.16 16.04
CA PHE A 56 -7.22 7.16 15.74
C PHE A 56 -5.79 7.68 15.84
N GLN A 57 -5.62 9.00 16.06
CA GLN A 57 -4.28 9.60 16.16
C GLN A 57 -3.57 9.23 17.46
N LYS A 58 -4.32 9.04 18.53
CA LYS A 58 -3.75 8.73 19.85
C LYS A 58 -3.64 7.24 20.12
N TYR A 59 -4.68 6.47 19.74
CA TYR A 59 -4.74 5.02 19.92
C TYR A 59 -5.26 4.35 18.66
N ALA A 60 -4.33 3.82 17.86
CA ALA A 60 -4.67 3.06 16.68
C ALA A 60 -5.22 1.68 17.05
N THR A 61 -6.36 1.32 16.48
CA THR A 61 -6.93 -0.03 16.66
C THR A 61 -6.32 -1.02 15.66
N LYS A 62 -6.44 -2.31 15.94
CA LYS A 62 -6.06 -3.37 14.99
C LYS A 62 -6.72 -3.16 13.63
N ARG A 63 -8.00 -2.83 13.58
CA ARG A 63 -8.75 -2.54 12.35
C ARG A 63 -8.16 -1.35 11.59
N PHE A 64 -7.76 -0.29 12.28
CA PHE A 64 -7.14 0.88 11.69
C PHE A 64 -5.79 0.55 11.02
N ILE A 65 -4.95 -0.25 11.68
CA ILE A 65 -3.67 -0.68 11.11
C ILE A 65 -3.89 -1.59 9.89
N LEU A 66 -4.84 -2.51 9.92
CA LEU A 66 -5.18 -3.36 8.77
C LEU A 66 -5.71 -2.55 7.59
N ALA A 67 -6.53 -1.52 7.84
CA ALA A 67 -6.97 -0.59 6.80
C ALA A 67 -5.79 0.16 6.17
N ASN A 68 -4.83 0.63 6.96
CA ASN A 68 -3.60 1.25 6.44
C ASN A 68 -2.78 0.30 5.55
N LEU A 69 -2.67 -0.97 5.93
CA LEU A 69 -1.97 -1.97 5.10
C LEU A 69 -2.68 -2.14 3.74
N MET A 70 -4.01 -2.24 3.73
CA MET A 70 -4.76 -2.33 2.48
C MET A 70 -4.61 -1.06 1.63
N ILE A 71 -4.66 0.12 2.24
CA ILE A 71 -4.42 1.39 1.54
C ILE A 71 -3.03 1.42 0.94
N ALA A 72 -1.98 1.04 1.68
CA ALA A 72 -0.62 0.99 1.18
C ALA A 72 -0.46 0.06 -0.02
N MET A 73 -1.15 -1.08 -0.02
CA MET A 73 -1.13 -2.04 -1.14
C MET A 73 -2.07 -1.65 -2.29
N GLY A 74 -2.89 -0.60 -2.12
CA GLY A 74 -3.87 -0.15 -3.10
C GLY A 74 -3.27 0.24 -4.44
N GLY A 75 -2.13 0.93 -4.44
CA GLY A 75 -1.41 1.31 -5.66
C GLY A 75 -0.97 0.09 -6.48
N ARG A 76 -0.31 -0.88 -5.84
CA ARG A 76 0.09 -2.15 -6.51
C ARG A 76 -1.13 -2.93 -7.00
N ALA A 77 -2.17 -3.02 -6.23
CA ALA A 77 -3.40 -3.71 -6.61
C ALA A 77 -4.05 -3.08 -7.85
N ALA A 78 -4.08 -1.75 -7.90
CA ALA A 78 -4.60 -1.01 -9.05
C ALA A 78 -3.73 -1.17 -10.31
N GLU A 79 -2.41 -1.22 -10.18
CA GLU A 79 -1.52 -1.53 -11.29
C GLU A 79 -1.80 -2.93 -11.86
N VAL A 80 -1.90 -3.94 -11.00
CA VAL A 80 -2.22 -5.32 -11.43
C VAL A 80 -3.60 -5.39 -12.09
N TYR A 81 -4.59 -4.70 -11.52
CA TYR A 81 -5.92 -4.58 -12.13
C TYR A 81 -5.84 -4.00 -13.55
N LEU A 82 -5.11 -2.88 -13.74
CA LEU A 82 -4.92 -2.25 -15.03
C LEU A 82 -4.29 -3.21 -16.04
N TYR A 83 -3.18 -3.88 -15.67
CA TYR A 83 -2.45 -4.74 -16.59
C TYR A 83 -3.22 -6.01 -16.95
N ARG A 84 -3.90 -6.64 -16.01
CA ARG A 84 -4.76 -7.78 -16.29
C ARG A 84 -5.91 -7.42 -17.24
N LYS A 85 -6.48 -6.22 -17.10
CA LYS A 85 -7.53 -5.72 -17.97
C LYS A 85 -7.05 -5.42 -19.39
N LYS A 86 -5.89 -4.74 -19.52
CA LYS A 86 -5.39 -4.23 -20.81
C LYS A 86 -4.52 -5.22 -21.58
N TYR A 87 -3.72 -5.99 -20.88
CA TYR A 87 -2.61 -6.75 -21.47
C TYR A 87 -2.81 -8.27 -21.42
N SER A 88 -3.92 -8.74 -20.92
CA SER A 88 -4.26 -10.17 -20.93
C SER A 88 -4.29 -10.81 -22.34
N THR A 89 -4.18 -10.01 -23.39
CA THR A 89 -4.24 -10.42 -24.80
C THR A 89 -2.90 -10.34 -25.54
N ASN A 90 -1.85 -9.74 -24.98
CA ASN A 90 -0.53 -9.68 -25.64
C ASN A 90 0.24 -10.97 -25.40
N LYS A 91 0.19 -11.88 -26.41
CA LYS A 91 0.72 -13.26 -26.32
C LYS A 91 2.10 -13.47 -26.95
N THR A 92 2.81 -12.41 -27.36
CA THR A 92 3.99 -12.56 -28.22
C THR A 92 5.17 -13.29 -27.57
N ASP A 93 5.33 -13.19 -26.26
CA ASP A 93 6.49 -13.77 -25.55
C ASP A 93 6.11 -14.78 -24.45
N LEU A 94 4.83 -15.21 -24.41
CA LEU A 94 4.30 -16.06 -23.34
C LEU A 94 5.05 -17.39 -23.17
N HIS A 95 5.60 -17.95 -24.26
CA HIS A 95 6.33 -19.20 -24.21
C HIS A 95 7.68 -19.09 -23.45
N ILE A 96 8.27 -17.88 -23.39
CA ILE A 96 9.54 -17.62 -22.68
C ILE A 96 9.25 -17.42 -21.17
N PHE A 97 8.10 -16.82 -20.86
CA PHE A 97 7.69 -16.50 -19.50
C PHE A 97 6.61 -17.42 -18.95
N GLU A 98 6.51 -18.64 -19.50
CA GLU A 98 5.52 -19.62 -19.04
C GLU A 98 5.65 -19.87 -17.53
N GLY A 99 4.54 -19.79 -16.81
CA GLY A 99 4.49 -19.94 -15.35
C GLY A 99 4.65 -18.64 -14.56
N PHE A 100 5.09 -17.54 -15.19
CA PHE A 100 5.07 -16.23 -14.58
C PHE A 100 3.78 -15.47 -14.89
N THR A 101 3.33 -14.63 -13.97
CA THR A 101 2.11 -13.82 -14.11
C THR A 101 2.43 -12.33 -13.93
N ASP A 102 1.50 -11.47 -14.39
CA ASP A 102 1.56 -10.02 -14.15
C ASP A 102 2.88 -9.37 -14.62
N LEU A 103 3.39 -9.80 -15.80
CA LEU A 103 4.73 -9.46 -16.31
C LEU A 103 4.93 -7.95 -16.56
N ASP A 104 3.86 -7.20 -16.78
CA ASP A 104 3.93 -5.78 -17.15
C ASP A 104 3.77 -4.82 -15.97
N ILE A 105 3.66 -5.34 -14.73
CA ILE A 105 3.68 -4.49 -13.55
C ILE A 105 5.06 -3.83 -13.38
N THR A 106 5.05 -2.63 -12.78
CA THR A 106 6.26 -1.82 -12.68
C THR A 106 6.87 -1.84 -11.28
N THR A 107 8.01 -1.18 -11.13
CA THR A 107 8.64 -0.92 -9.84
C THR A 107 8.03 0.27 -9.08
N GLY A 108 6.98 0.92 -9.63
CA GLY A 108 6.38 2.14 -9.07
C GLY A 108 5.89 2.01 -7.63
N ALA A 109 5.39 0.84 -7.25
CA ALA A 109 4.90 0.57 -5.90
C ALA A 109 5.99 0.15 -4.88
N THR A 110 7.28 0.27 -5.21
CA THR A 110 8.37 -0.20 -4.31
C THR A 110 8.31 0.45 -2.93
N ASN A 111 8.06 1.76 -2.86
CA ASN A 111 7.99 2.47 -1.60
C ASN A 111 6.78 2.04 -0.75
N ASP A 112 5.63 1.84 -1.37
CA ASP A 112 4.40 1.39 -0.70
C ASP A 112 4.57 -0.01 -0.12
N ILE A 113 5.20 -0.91 -0.88
CA ILE A 113 5.50 -2.27 -0.44
C ILE A 113 6.46 -2.24 0.76
N LYS A 114 7.48 -1.37 0.73
CA LYS A 114 8.40 -1.18 1.85
C LYS A 114 7.65 -0.70 3.10
N GLN A 115 6.84 0.34 2.98
CA GLN A 115 6.04 0.88 4.08
C GLN A 115 5.05 -0.16 4.63
N ALA A 116 4.40 -0.94 3.76
CA ALA A 116 3.51 -2.02 4.17
C ALA A 116 4.23 -3.09 4.99
N ASN A 117 5.44 -3.51 4.55
CA ASN A 117 6.25 -4.48 5.30
C ASN A 117 6.68 -3.94 6.67
N GLU A 118 7.12 -2.69 6.75
CA GLU A 118 7.48 -2.04 8.02
C GLU A 118 6.27 -1.98 8.97
N LEU A 119 5.10 -1.59 8.47
CA LEU A 119 3.87 -1.52 9.26
C LEU A 119 3.39 -2.91 9.71
N ALA A 120 3.45 -3.92 8.83
CA ALA A 120 3.10 -5.29 9.16
C ALA A 120 4.04 -5.88 10.22
N ARG A 121 5.34 -5.58 10.14
CA ARG A 121 6.30 -5.98 11.17
C ARG A 121 5.98 -5.34 12.52
N LYS A 122 5.70 -4.03 12.55
CA LYS A 122 5.26 -3.32 13.78
C LYS A 122 3.97 -3.89 14.35
N TYR A 123 3.01 -4.23 13.49
CA TYR A 123 1.76 -4.89 13.89
C TYR A 123 2.00 -6.15 14.71
N ILE A 124 3.02 -6.94 14.33
CA ILE A 124 3.36 -8.20 15.01
C ILE A 124 4.23 -7.93 16.25
N THR A 125 5.29 -7.13 16.10
CA THR A 125 6.36 -7.02 17.10
C THR A 125 6.13 -5.94 18.15
N GLU A 126 5.55 -4.81 17.77
CA GLU A 126 5.37 -3.65 18.67
C GLU A 126 3.95 -3.57 19.24
N TYR A 127 2.93 -3.82 18.39
CA TYR A 127 1.53 -3.68 18.79
C TYR A 127 0.94 -4.96 19.41
N GLY A 128 1.63 -6.09 19.27
CA GLY A 128 1.19 -7.37 19.80
C GLY A 128 -0.11 -7.88 19.13
N PHE A 129 -0.33 -7.55 17.86
CA PHE A 129 -1.51 -7.96 17.10
C PHE A 129 -1.32 -9.25 16.31
N GLY A 130 -0.12 -9.85 16.34
CA GLY A 130 0.19 -11.13 15.72
C GLY A 130 -0.49 -12.32 16.42
N GLU A 131 -0.17 -13.53 15.96
CA GLU A 131 -0.72 -14.76 16.52
C GLU A 131 -0.29 -15.01 17.96
N ASN A 132 0.94 -14.59 18.31
CA ASN A 132 1.49 -14.68 19.66
C ASN A 132 1.79 -13.27 20.20
N LEU A 133 1.57 -13.05 21.49
CA LEU A 133 1.96 -11.80 22.16
C LEU A 133 3.49 -11.77 22.32
N CYS A 134 4.19 -11.44 21.26
CA CYS A 134 5.63 -11.32 21.23
C CYS A 134 5.99 -9.83 21.04
N TYR A 135 6.46 -9.22 22.14
CA TYR A 135 7.03 -7.87 22.06
C TYR A 135 8.52 -7.97 21.81
N ILE A 136 8.97 -7.38 20.72
CA ILE A 136 10.39 -7.26 20.38
C ILE A 136 10.68 -5.78 20.21
N GLU A 137 11.44 -5.22 21.14
CA GLU A 137 11.94 -3.86 21.03
C GLU A 137 12.90 -3.79 19.84
N ALA A 138 12.54 -3.03 18.81
CA ALA A 138 13.48 -2.69 17.76
C ALA A 138 14.53 -1.77 18.38
N ASN A 139 15.74 -2.26 18.61
CA ASN A 139 16.88 -1.44 18.97
C ASN A 139 17.27 -0.55 17.80
N GLU A 140 16.53 0.53 17.57
CA GLU A 140 17.06 1.70 16.92
C GLU A 140 18.06 2.30 17.91
N GLY A 141 19.35 2.28 17.55
CA GLY A 141 20.48 2.66 18.37
C GLY A 141 20.35 4.01 19.09
N ASN A 142 19.60 4.01 20.16
CA ASN A 142 19.73 5.01 21.19
C ASN A 142 20.86 4.55 22.11
N GLU A 143 22.06 4.99 21.80
CA GLU A 143 23.18 4.96 22.74
C GLU A 143 22.74 5.69 24.01
N ASN A 144 22.41 4.90 25.01
CA ASN A 144 22.17 5.47 26.34
C ASN A 144 23.55 5.85 26.91
N PRO A 145 23.89 7.16 27.05
CA PRO A 145 25.24 7.60 27.40
C PRO A 145 25.68 7.18 28.81
N PHE A 146 24.79 6.57 29.60
CA PHE A 146 25.06 6.16 30.98
C PHE A 146 25.43 4.68 31.15
N PHE A 147 25.38 3.85 30.09
CA PHE A 147 25.76 2.45 30.18
C PHE A 147 26.79 2.08 29.09
N PRO A 148 28.00 1.64 29.47
CA PRO A 148 29.00 1.22 28.48
C PRO A 148 28.52 0.01 27.68
N ASN A 149 28.71 0.10 26.37
CA ASN A 149 28.17 -0.77 25.31
C ASN A 149 28.57 -2.26 25.34
N ASP A 150 29.46 -2.69 26.24
CA ASP A 150 30.08 -4.02 26.15
C ASP A 150 29.39 -5.13 26.98
N MET A 151 28.51 -4.79 27.91
CA MET A 151 27.83 -5.80 28.74
C MET A 151 26.50 -6.32 28.22
N TYR A 152 25.91 -5.67 27.21
CA TYR A 152 24.57 -6.01 26.69
C TYR A 152 24.52 -6.46 25.23
N LYS A 153 25.66 -6.58 24.57
CA LYS A 153 25.74 -7.02 23.16
C LYS A 153 25.23 -8.44 22.88
N ASN A 154 24.87 -9.21 23.89
CA ASN A 154 24.45 -10.61 23.73
C ASN A 154 23.02 -10.95 24.17
N LYS A 155 22.15 -9.97 24.45
CA LYS A 155 20.80 -10.29 24.98
C LYS A 155 19.62 -10.09 24.05
N ASN A 156 19.80 -9.54 22.86
CA ASN A 156 18.70 -9.33 21.92
C ASN A 156 18.89 -9.99 20.54
N SER A 157 19.59 -11.10 20.47
CA SER A 157 19.42 -12.00 19.33
C SER A 157 18.07 -12.70 19.52
N VAL A 158 17.04 -12.18 18.87
CA VAL A 158 15.81 -12.93 18.63
C VAL A 158 16.22 -14.27 18.06
N SER A 159 15.75 -15.40 18.63
CA SER A 159 16.14 -16.72 18.11
C SER A 159 15.77 -16.81 16.63
N ASP A 160 16.57 -17.53 15.85
CA ASP A 160 16.33 -17.72 14.41
C ASP A 160 14.91 -18.23 14.13
N GLY A 161 14.37 -19.09 15.01
CA GLY A 161 12.99 -19.59 14.91
C GLY A 161 11.95 -18.49 15.11
N THR A 162 12.16 -17.56 16.04
CA THR A 162 11.25 -16.43 16.28
C THR A 162 11.31 -15.43 15.14
N ASN A 163 12.49 -15.09 14.63
CA ASN A 163 12.65 -14.24 13.44
C ASN A 163 11.95 -14.85 12.22
N CYS A 164 12.16 -16.15 11.97
CA CYS A 164 11.49 -16.84 10.86
C CYS A 164 9.96 -16.79 10.99
N ASN A 165 9.42 -16.88 12.19
CA ASN A 165 7.97 -16.77 12.41
C ASN A 165 7.45 -15.34 12.18
N ILE A 166 8.18 -14.32 12.63
CA ILE A 166 7.85 -12.92 12.39
C ILE A 166 7.83 -12.61 10.88
N GLU A 167 8.86 -13.05 10.16
CA GLU A 167 8.95 -12.85 8.71
C GLU A 167 7.78 -13.52 7.97
N LYS A 168 7.43 -14.76 8.32
CA LYS A 168 6.29 -15.47 7.74
C LYS A 168 4.95 -14.77 8.00
N GLN A 169 4.72 -14.30 9.22
CA GLN A 169 3.50 -13.56 9.56
C GLN A 169 3.46 -12.22 8.83
N THR A 170 4.60 -11.52 8.71
CA THR A 170 4.72 -10.26 7.98
C THR A 170 4.38 -10.45 6.50
N GLU A 171 5.01 -11.43 5.85
CA GLU A 171 4.74 -11.78 4.45
C GLU A 171 3.26 -12.14 4.23
N TYR A 172 2.71 -13.00 5.07
CA TYR A 172 1.30 -13.38 5.01
C TYR A 172 0.38 -12.16 5.09
N LEU A 173 0.63 -11.26 6.05
CA LEU A 173 -0.21 -10.09 6.29
C LEU A 173 -0.17 -9.09 5.12
N VAL A 174 1.00 -8.84 4.56
CA VAL A 174 1.17 -7.95 3.40
C VAL A 174 0.50 -8.55 2.16
N ASN A 175 0.72 -9.84 1.88
CA ASN A 175 0.08 -10.52 0.77
C ASN A 175 -1.45 -10.55 0.91
N PHE A 176 -1.95 -10.82 2.10
CA PHE A 176 -3.39 -10.82 2.37
C PHE A 176 -4.01 -9.42 2.17
N ALA A 177 -3.33 -8.36 2.64
CA ALA A 177 -3.76 -6.98 2.43
C ALA A 177 -3.79 -6.61 0.93
N TYR A 178 -2.79 -7.04 0.18
CA TYR A 178 -2.73 -6.86 -1.27
C TYR A 178 -3.88 -7.58 -1.98
N GLU A 179 -4.10 -8.86 -1.69
CA GLU A 179 -5.17 -9.63 -2.32
C GLU A 179 -6.56 -9.06 -2.01
N LYS A 180 -6.76 -8.60 -0.76
CA LYS A 180 -8.00 -7.91 -0.37
C LYS A 180 -8.19 -6.59 -1.10
N ALA A 181 -7.13 -5.78 -1.24
CA ALA A 181 -7.19 -4.55 -2.03
C ALA A 181 -7.55 -4.82 -3.49
N LEU A 182 -6.93 -5.83 -4.10
CA LEU A 182 -7.22 -6.22 -5.49
C LEU A 182 -8.66 -6.74 -5.65
N GLN A 183 -9.13 -7.58 -4.73
CA GLN A 183 -10.50 -8.06 -4.72
C GLN A 183 -11.50 -6.90 -4.63
N ILE A 184 -11.28 -5.96 -3.70
CA ILE A 184 -12.14 -4.78 -3.51
C ILE A 184 -12.21 -3.94 -4.78
N ILE A 185 -11.08 -3.70 -5.46
CA ILE A 185 -11.05 -2.95 -6.72
C ILE A 185 -11.83 -3.69 -7.81
N ASN A 186 -11.64 -5.01 -7.95
CA ASN A 186 -12.38 -5.80 -8.93
C ASN A 186 -13.89 -5.80 -8.69
N ASP A 187 -14.31 -5.99 -7.43
CA ASP A 187 -15.72 -6.04 -7.05
C ASP A 187 -16.44 -4.69 -7.23
N ASN A 188 -15.68 -3.60 -7.24
CA ASN A 188 -16.19 -2.22 -7.39
C ASN A 188 -15.65 -1.55 -8.66
N SER A 189 -15.33 -2.32 -9.69
CA SER A 189 -14.66 -1.85 -10.90
C SER A 189 -15.36 -0.68 -11.59
N GLU A 190 -16.70 -0.65 -11.60
CA GLU A 190 -17.46 0.44 -12.21
C GLU A 190 -17.21 1.78 -11.51
N VAL A 191 -17.29 1.81 -10.19
CA VAL A 191 -17.05 3.04 -9.39
C VAL A 191 -15.56 3.42 -9.47
N PHE A 192 -14.67 2.45 -9.39
CA PHE A 192 -13.24 2.65 -9.50
C PHE A 192 -12.86 3.32 -10.83
N GLU A 193 -13.37 2.82 -11.96
CA GLU A 193 -13.11 3.38 -13.30
C GLU A 193 -13.70 4.80 -13.49
N LYS A 194 -14.84 5.11 -12.86
CA LYS A 194 -15.36 6.48 -12.87
C LYS A 194 -14.40 7.47 -12.19
N ILE A 195 -13.79 7.06 -11.07
CA ILE A 195 -12.79 7.89 -10.37
C ILE A 195 -11.52 8.04 -11.22
N VAL A 196 -11.04 6.94 -11.83
CA VAL A 196 -9.89 6.97 -12.77
C VAL A 196 -10.14 7.96 -13.89
N THR A 197 -11.29 7.86 -14.56
CA THR A 197 -11.68 8.77 -15.65
C THR A 197 -11.68 10.22 -15.19
N LEU A 198 -12.30 10.52 -14.04
CA LEU A 198 -12.34 11.87 -13.50
C LEU A 198 -10.94 12.41 -13.20
N LEU A 199 -10.05 11.61 -12.62
CA LEU A 199 -8.68 12.03 -12.32
C LEU A 199 -7.85 12.25 -13.59
N MET A 200 -8.02 11.42 -14.62
CA MET A 200 -7.38 11.63 -15.93
C MET A 200 -7.80 12.93 -16.60
N GLU A 201 -9.08 13.31 -16.47
CA GLU A 201 -9.60 14.55 -17.05
C GLU A 201 -9.16 15.79 -16.27
N LYS A 202 -9.25 15.76 -14.95
CA LYS A 202 -9.01 16.92 -14.08
C LYS A 202 -7.59 17.05 -13.56
N GLN A 203 -6.81 15.97 -13.58
CA GLN A 203 -5.47 15.85 -12.99
C GLN A 203 -5.40 16.04 -11.47
N VAL A 204 -6.40 16.67 -10.87
CA VAL A 204 -6.58 16.83 -9.43
C VAL A 204 -8.04 16.62 -9.08
N VAL A 205 -8.32 15.76 -8.11
CA VAL A 205 -9.67 15.45 -7.64
C VAL A 205 -9.70 15.56 -6.11
N SER A 206 -10.71 16.21 -5.57
CA SER A 206 -10.93 16.33 -4.13
C SER A 206 -11.54 15.06 -3.53
N GLY A 207 -11.35 14.86 -2.23
CA GLY A 207 -11.99 13.75 -1.52
C GLY A 207 -13.53 13.80 -1.57
N ILE A 208 -14.11 15.00 -1.67
CA ILE A 208 -15.57 15.18 -1.79
C ILE A 208 -16.06 14.64 -3.15
N GLU A 209 -15.34 14.93 -4.24
CA GLU A 209 -15.70 14.43 -5.57
C GLU A 209 -15.63 12.91 -5.63
N VAL A 210 -14.59 12.29 -5.04
CA VAL A 210 -14.48 10.83 -4.93
C VAL A 210 -15.65 10.24 -4.14
N LYS A 211 -16.02 10.87 -3.02
CA LYS A 211 -17.16 10.44 -2.19
C LYS A 211 -18.49 10.54 -2.95
N ASN A 212 -18.68 11.58 -3.75
CA ASN A 212 -19.91 11.75 -4.54
C ASN A 212 -20.05 10.64 -5.59
N ILE A 213 -18.95 10.26 -6.28
CA ILE A 213 -18.97 9.14 -7.23
C ILE A 213 -19.28 7.82 -6.53
N LYS A 214 -18.69 7.58 -5.36
CA LYS A 214 -18.92 6.35 -4.60
C LYS A 214 -20.40 6.19 -4.19
N ASN A 215 -21.10 7.29 -3.93
CA ASN A 215 -22.48 7.30 -3.43
C ASN A 215 -23.53 7.43 -4.55
N SER A 216 -23.11 7.58 -5.82
CA SER A 216 -23.98 7.66 -6.98
C SER A 216 -24.28 6.26 -7.55
#